data_a73f10772d627c835ea77123ca13be76
#
_entry.id   a73f10772d627c835ea77123ca13be76
#
_cell.length_a   1.000
_cell.length_b   1.000
_cell.length_c   1.000
_cell.angle_alpha   90.00
_cell.angle_beta   90.00
_cell.angle_gamma   90.00
#
_symmetry.space_group_name_H-M   'P 1'
#
loop_
_entity.id
_entity.type
_entity.pdbx_description
1 polymer ?
#
loop_
_entity_poly.entity_id
_entity_poly.type
_entity_poly.pdbx_seq_one_letter_code
_entity_poly.pdbx_strand_id
1 'polypeptide(L)'
;IVEGTNLTVLFDNAQADTGTASTISDNYVSKKVNLICAIATPSAMSAYNSTMNTDIPVIYTAVSDPVGAGLANADGSPVGNITGTSDALAVDAQLKMIREILPDAKKIGILYTTSEANSVSTIEQYKEAAGSYGFEIVDSGINTIADVDLAAADLVTKVDCITNLTDNTVVSALQTVIAKATDAGIPVFGSEVEQVKAGCVASMGLEYFELGKQTGHMAAKVLKGEAKASEMNYEVISEPSLYVNTAAADKVSLALDDDFVASAYEKFDEIIVE
;
A
#
# COMPACT_ATOMS: atom_id res chain seq x y z
N ILE A 1 -10.66 19.23 -17.61
CA ILE A 1 -10.11 18.18 -18.47
C ILE A 1 -11.10 17.04 -18.49
N VAL A 2 -11.46 16.56 -19.68
CA VAL A 2 -12.51 15.54 -19.87
C VAL A 2 -11.99 14.51 -20.87
N GLU A 3 -11.98 13.22 -20.47
CA GLU A 3 -11.59 12.11 -21.33
C GLU A 3 -12.48 12.05 -22.58
N GLY A 4 -11.88 11.75 -23.74
CA GLY A 4 -12.54 11.72 -25.04
C GLY A 4 -12.83 13.09 -25.65
N THR A 5 -12.63 14.20 -24.89
CA THR A 5 -12.81 15.57 -25.40
C THR A 5 -11.48 16.30 -25.55
N ASN A 6 -10.72 16.42 -24.48
CA ASN A 6 -9.41 17.08 -24.45
C ASN A 6 -8.38 16.32 -23.61
N LEU A 7 -8.65 15.07 -23.30
CA LEU A 7 -7.76 14.12 -22.64
C LEU A 7 -7.85 12.76 -23.36
N THR A 8 -6.72 12.17 -23.67
CA THR A 8 -6.60 10.76 -24.07
C THR A 8 -5.83 10.03 -22.97
N VAL A 9 -6.42 8.98 -22.40
CA VAL A 9 -5.79 8.13 -21.41
C VAL A 9 -5.25 6.89 -22.10
N LEU A 10 -3.97 6.59 -21.87
CA LEU A 10 -3.34 5.31 -22.22
C LEU A 10 -3.20 4.56 -20.90
N PHE A 11 -3.71 3.34 -20.81
CA PHE A 11 -3.68 2.54 -19.59
C PHE A 11 -3.00 1.20 -19.86
N ASP A 12 -1.97 0.91 -19.08
CA ASP A 12 -1.24 -0.35 -19.09
C ASP A 12 -1.02 -0.82 -17.65
N ASN A 13 -0.96 -2.14 -17.43
CA ASN A 13 -0.74 -2.73 -16.11
C ASN A 13 0.52 -3.62 -16.15
N ALA A 14 1.46 -3.34 -15.27
CA ALA A 14 2.72 -4.08 -15.16
C ALA A 14 2.58 -5.40 -14.38
N GLN A 15 1.46 -5.66 -13.73
CA GLN A 15 1.19 -6.87 -12.93
C GLN A 15 2.30 -7.19 -11.90
N ALA A 16 2.74 -6.17 -11.18
CA ALA A 16 3.83 -6.21 -10.22
C ALA A 16 5.21 -6.63 -10.79
N ASP A 17 5.37 -6.69 -12.12
CA ASP A 17 6.65 -6.98 -12.77
C ASP A 17 7.41 -5.70 -13.13
N THR A 18 8.58 -5.50 -12.53
CA THR A 18 9.38 -4.29 -12.71
C THR A 18 9.95 -4.13 -14.12
N GLY A 19 10.24 -5.24 -14.81
CA GLY A 19 10.71 -5.23 -16.21
C GLY A 19 9.61 -4.75 -17.14
N THR A 20 8.38 -5.22 -16.93
CA THR A 20 7.19 -4.77 -17.65
C THR A 20 6.89 -3.29 -17.35
N ALA A 21 7.00 -2.85 -16.09
CA ALA A 21 6.81 -1.45 -15.70
C ALA A 21 7.80 -0.52 -16.44
N SER A 22 9.07 -0.91 -16.54
CA SER A 22 10.08 -0.18 -17.31
C SER A 22 9.73 -0.12 -18.80
N THR A 23 9.32 -1.24 -19.38
CA THR A 23 8.93 -1.31 -20.81
C THR A 23 7.72 -0.40 -21.11
N ILE A 24 6.71 -0.38 -20.23
CA ILE A 24 5.55 0.50 -20.33
C ILE A 24 5.99 1.97 -20.27
N SER A 25 6.83 2.31 -19.30
CA SER A 25 7.32 3.69 -19.12
C SER A 25 8.12 4.18 -20.33
N ASP A 26 9.03 3.36 -20.88
CA ASP A 26 9.79 3.68 -22.08
C ASP A 26 8.89 3.84 -23.33
N ASN A 27 7.83 3.03 -23.43
CA ASN A 27 6.84 3.16 -24.47
C ASN A 27 6.07 4.49 -24.40
N TYR A 28 5.70 4.93 -23.18
CA TYR A 28 5.06 6.24 -22.97
C TYR A 28 6.00 7.40 -23.31
N VAL A 29 7.27 7.31 -22.95
CA VAL A 29 8.29 8.28 -23.36
C VAL A 29 8.43 8.34 -24.89
N SER A 30 8.50 7.18 -25.56
CA SER A 30 8.56 7.08 -27.02
C SER A 30 7.33 7.68 -27.70
N LYS A 31 6.16 7.54 -27.11
CA LYS A 31 4.89 8.15 -27.56
C LYS A 31 4.80 9.64 -27.27
N LYS A 32 5.74 10.20 -26.51
CA LYS A 32 5.77 11.61 -26.12
C LYS A 32 4.48 12.04 -25.42
N VAL A 33 4.02 11.23 -24.45
CA VAL A 33 2.85 11.60 -23.64
C VAL A 33 3.09 12.92 -22.90
N ASN A 34 2.03 13.64 -22.58
CA ASN A 34 2.14 14.92 -21.88
C ASN A 34 2.39 14.80 -20.37
N LEU A 35 2.07 13.62 -19.79
CA LEU A 35 2.24 13.30 -18.38
C LEU A 35 2.14 11.78 -18.21
N ILE A 36 2.90 11.23 -17.25
CA ILE A 36 2.72 9.86 -16.79
C ILE A 36 2.10 9.90 -15.39
N CYS A 37 0.96 9.23 -15.20
CA CYS A 37 0.41 8.96 -13.88
C CYS A 37 0.82 7.54 -13.48
N ALA A 38 1.63 7.40 -12.42
CA ALA A 38 2.17 6.11 -12.00
C ALA A 38 1.54 5.67 -10.67
N ILE A 39 1.00 4.46 -10.63
CA ILE A 39 0.35 3.88 -9.45
C ILE A 39 1.32 2.91 -8.78
N ALA A 40 1.53 3.07 -7.49
CA ALA A 40 2.44 2.31 -6.62
C ALA A 40 3.94 2.61 -6.85
N THR A 41 4.76 2.33 -5.83
CA THR A 41 6.19 2.66 -5.79
C THR A 41 6.99 2.08 -6.95
N PRO A 42 6.86 0.78 -7.32
CA PRO A 42 7.65 0.22 -8.43
C PRO A 42 7.35 0.90 -9.78
N SER A 43 6.09 1.22 -10.04
CA SER A 43 5.68 1.94 -11.26
C SER A 43 6.18 3.38 -11.27
N ALA A 44 6.13 4.07 -10.13
CA ALA A 44 6.61 5.45 -10.00
C ALA A 44 8.13 5.54 -10.22
N MET A 45 8.90 4.61 -9.64
CA MET A 45 10.35 4.52 -9.85
C MET A 45 10.69 4.24 -11.32
N SER A 46 9.97 3.31 -11.97
CA SER A 46 10.16 3.01 -13.38
C SER A 46 9.85 4.22 -14.28
N ALA A 47 8.72 4.89 -14.03
CA ALA A 47 8.33 6.08 -14.77
C ALA A 47 9.35 7.22 -14.60
N TYR A 48 9.83 7.45 -13.36
CA TYR A 48 10.85 8.47 -13.10
C TYR A 48 12.16 8.15 -13.83
N ASN A 49 12.65 6.93 -13.73
CA ASN A 49 13.88 6.52 -14.39
C ASN A 49 13.81 6.72 -15.91
N SER A 50 12.70 6.36 -16.55
CA SER A 50 12.50 6.52 -17.99
C SER A 50 12.37 8.00 -18.41
N THR A 51 11.90 8.88 -17.50
CA THR A 51 11.65 10.30 -17.81
C THR A 51 12.78 11.25 -17.42
N MET A 52 13.82 10.81 -16.68
CA MET A 52 14.90 11.65 -16.14
C MET A 52 15.56 12.59 -17.15
N ASN A 53 15.62 12.21 -18.43
CA ASN A 53 16.23 12.99 -19.51
C ASN A 53 15.18 13.56 -20.48
N THR A 54 13.95 13.77 -20.02
CA THR A 54 12.82 14.30 -20.79
C THR A 54 12.14 15.42 -20.02
N ASP A 55 11.24 16.15 -20.68
CA ASP A 55 10.38 17.15 -20.03
C ASP A 55 9.05 16.56 -19.56
N ILE A 56 8.85 15.24 -19.67
CA ILE A 56 7.59 14.58 -19.30
C ILE A 56 7.48 14.53 -17.77
N PRO A 57 6.46 15.18 -17.17
CA PRO A 57 6.24 15.12 -15.73
C PRO A 57 5.65 13.77 -15.33
N VAL A 58 6.02 13.32 -14.14
CA VAL A 58 5.44 12.14 -13.48
C VAL A 58 4.63 12.60 -12.27
N ILE A 59 3.39 12.13 -12.18
CA ILE A 59 2.54 12.29 -11.00
C ILE A 59 2.23 10.89 -10.48
N TYR A 60 2.77 10.57 -9.31
CA TYR A 60 2.50 9.25 -8.71
C TYR A 60 1.32 9.28 -7.75
N THR A 61 0.73 8.12 -7.51
CA THR A 61 -0.24 7.86 -6.44
C THR A 61 0.11 6.57 -5.71
N ALA A 62 -0.27 6.47 -4.44
CA ALA A 62 -0.04 5.29 -3.61
C ALA A 62 1.46 4.91 -3.55
N VAL A 63 2.31 5.88 -3.23
CA VAL A 63 3.72 5.66 -2.91
C VAL A 63 3.89 5.84 -1.41
N SER A 64 4.11 4.75 -0.68
CA SER A 64 4.07 4.77 0.79
C SER A 64 5.24 5.55 1.41
N ASP A 65 6.43 5.48 0.80
CA ASP A 65 7.60 6.27 1.22
C ASP A 65 8.29 6.89 0.01
N PRO A 66 7.86 8.09 -0.43
CA PRO A 66 8.50 8.78 -1.55
C PRO A 66 9.98 9.12 -1.31
N VAL A 67 10.37 9.37 -0.06
CA VAL A 67 11.76 9.70 0.29
C VAL A 67 12.64 8.46 0.22
N GLY A 68 12.22 7.37 0.86
CA GLY A 68 12.93 6.08 0.81
C GLY A 68 13.00 5.49 -0.59
N ALA A 69 12.01 5.76 -1.45
CA ALA A 69 12.02 5.37 -2.86
C ALA A 69 12.88 6.28 -3.75
N GLY A 70 13.46 7.37 -3.23
CA GLY A 70 14.25 8.32 -4.01
C GLY A 70 13.43 9.19 -4.97
N LEU A 71 12.13 9.37 -4.70
CA LEU A 71 11.19 10.16 -5.51
C LEU A 71 10.91 11.55 -4.90
N ALA A 72 11.35 11.77 -3.66
CA ALA A 72 11.32 13.07 -2.98
C ALA A 72 12.54 13.25 -2.10
N ASN A 73 12.87 14.50 -1.80
CA ASN A 73 13.87 14.86 -0.81
C ASN A 73 13.30 14.73 0.62
N ALA A 74 14.17 14.72 1.63
CA ALA A 74 13.76 14.58 3.03
C ALA A 74 12.84 15.71 3.55
N ASP A 75 12.83 16.86 2.90
CA ASP A 75 11.93 17.98 3.19
C ASP A 75 10.59 17.91 2.42
N GLY A 76 10.37 16.83 1.68
CA GLY A 76 9.17 16.60 0.87
C GLY A 76 9.22 17.24 -0.52
N SER A 77 10.28 17.99 -0.85
CA SER A 77 10.42 18.60 -2.17
C SER A 77 10.74 17.56 -3.26
N PRO A 78 10.39 17.82 -4.52
CA PRO A 78 10.63 16.87 -5.61
C PRO A 78 12.12 16.73 -5.93
N VAL A 79 12.54 15.52 -6.33
CA VAL A 79 13.95 15.24 -6.78
C VAL A 79 14.16 15.58 -8.26
N GLY A 80 13.12 15.91 -8.99
CA GLY A 80 13.13 16.21 -10.42
C GLY A 80 11.74 16.58 -10.91
N ASN A 81 11.39 16.22 -12.14
CA ASN A 81 10.06 16.49 -12.68
C ASN A 81 9.02 15.43 -12.25
N ILE A 82 8.96 15.16 -10.94
CA ILE A 82 8.11 14.15 -10.32
C ILE A 82 7.56 14.62 -8.98
N THR A 83 6.28 14.34 -8.72
CA THR A 83 5.58 14.52 -7.44
C THR A 83 4.36 13.60 -7.41
N GLY A 84 3.54 13.66 -6.36
CA GLY A 84 2.32 12.86 -6.28
C GLY A 84 1.71 12.79 -4.90
N THR A 85 1.07 11.68 -4.60
CA THR A 85 0.43 11.42 -3.30
C THR A 85 0.99 10.18 -2.64
N SER A 86 1.13 10.25 -1.31
CA SER A 86 1.60 9.16 -0.47
C SER A 86 0.44 8.52 0.29
N ASP A 87 0.48 7.19 0.36
CA ASP A 87 -0.37 6.34 1.19
C ASP A 87 0.41 5.77 2.40
N ALA A 88 1.29 6.57 2.98
CA ALA A 88 2.10 6.18 4.13
C ALA A 88 1.24 5.49 5.20
N LEU A 89 1.66 4.31 5.65
CA LEU A 89 0.91 3.54 6.64
C LEU A 89 1.00 4.19 8.02
N ALA A 90 -0.13 4.24 8.73
CA ALA A 90 -0.20 4.74 10.10
C ALA A 90 0.23 3.63 11.09
N VAL A 91 1.52 3.29 11.11
CA VAL A 91 2.08 2.15 11.86
C VAL A 91 1.69 2.18 13.34
N ASP A 92 1.78 3.34 14.00
CA ASP A 92 1.39 3.48 15.41
C ASP A 92 -0.10 3.21 15.63
N ALA A 93 -0.96 3.73 14.76
CA ALA A 93 -2.40 3.49 14.85
C ALA A 93 -2.74 2.01 14.60
N GLN A 94 -2.06 1.38 13.64
CA GLN A 94 -2.21 -0.04 13.34
C GLN A 94 -1.77 -0.92 14.53
N LEU A 95 -0.61 -0.66 15.12
CA LEU A 95 -0.11 -1.41 16.27
C LEU A 95 -1.02 -1.23 17.50
N LYS A 96 -1.54 -0.02 17.71
CA LYS A 96 -2.50 0.27 18.79
C LYS A 96 -3.79 -0.51 18.59
N MET A 97 -4.35 -0.52 17.37
CA MET A 97 -5.54 -1.28 17.00
C MET A 97 -5.32 -2.79 17.24
N ILE A 98 -4.19 -3.35 16.77
CA ILE A 98 -3.88 -4.76 16.99
C ILE A 98 -3.79 -5.08 18.48
N ARG A 99 -3.19 -4.21 19.30
CA ARG A 99 -3.09 -4.40 20.75
C ARG A 99 -4.46 -4.37 21.45
N GLU A 100 -5.38 -3.53 20.98
CA GLU A 100 -6.74 -3.45 21.49
C GLU A 100 -7.52 -4.73 21.20
N ILE A 101 -7.40 -5.28 19.97
CA ILE A 101 -8.07 -6.53 19.56
C ILE A 101 -7.42 -7.76 20.21
N LEU A 102 -6.10 -7.77 20.32
CA LEU A 102 -5.31 -8.91 20.81
C LEU A 102 -4.45 -8.52 22.01
N PRO A 103 -5.04 -8.38 23.22
CA PRO A 103 -4.33 -7.87 24.38
C PRO A 103 -3.18 -8.76 24.85
N ASP A 104 -3.21 -10.06 24.58
CA ASP A 104 -2.21 -11.03 24.99
C ASP A 104 -1.17 -11.39 23.92
N ALA A 105 -1.37 -10.95 22.67
CA ALA A 105 -0.46 -11.23 21.56
C ALA A 105 0.92 -10.61 21.78
N LYS A 106 1.96 -11.30 21.35
CA LYS A 106 3.37 -10.89 21.51
C LYS A 106 4.10 -10.76 20.19
N LYS A 107 3.71 -11.55 19.19
CA LYS A 107 4.43 -11.64 17.92
C LYS A 107 3.51 -11.30 16.75
N ILE A 108 3.92 -10.34 15.96
CA ILE A 108 3.26 -9.96 14.72
C ILE A 108 4.10 -10.45 13.55
N GLY A 109 3.50 -11.23 12.65
CA GLY A 109 4.11 -11.66 11.40
C GLY A 109 3.92 -10.63 10.29
N ILE A 110 4.95 -10.41 9.49
CA ILE A 110 4.88 -9.58 8.30
C ILE A 110 5.58 -10.31 7.15
N LEU A 111 4.86 -10.56 6.04
CA LEU A 111 5.46 -10.93 4.77
C LEU A 111 5.76 -9.67 3.97
N TYR A 112 6.90 -9.64 3.29
CA TYR A 112 7.24 -8.49 2.43
C TYR A 112 8.17 -8.90 1.29
N THR A 113 8.10 -8.17 0.18
CA THR A 113 8.96 -8.35 -0.98
C THR A 113 10.25 -7.58 -0.80
N THR A 114 11.39 -8.27 -0.82
CA THR A 114 12.71 -7.66 -0.53
C THR A 114 13.15 -6.63 -1.54
N SER A 115 12.58 -6.62 -2.75
CA SER A 115 12.87 -5.66 -3.81
C SER A 115 11.89 -4.46 -3.84
N GLU A 116 10.85 -4.44 -3.01
CA GLU A 116 9.92 -3.31 -2.93
C GLU A 116 10.37 -2.31 -1.86
N ALA A 117 10.81 -1.12 -2.30
CA ALA A 117 11.37 -0.10 -1.42
C ALA A 117 10.36 0.37 -0.33
N ASN A 118 9.07 0.50 -0.68
CA ASN A 118 7.99 0.81 0.27
C ASN A 118 7.89 -0.24 1.38
N SER A 119 7.99 -1.52 1.02
CA SER A 119 7.87 -2.62 1.99
C SER A 119 9.08 -2.67 2.92
N VAL A 120 10.29 -2.51 2.36
CA VAL A 120 11.54 -2.46 3.14
C VAL A 120 11.52 -1.30 4.14
N SER A 121 11.12 -0.11 3.71
CA SER A 121 11.01 1.06 4.60
C SER A 121 9.95 0.87 5.67
N THR A 122 8.77 0.37 5.31
CA THR A 122 7.66 0.20 6.27
C THR A 122 7.97 -0.87 7.32
N ILE A 123 8.66 -1.95 6.96
CA ILE A 123 9.01 -3.00 7.92
C ILE A 123 9.98 -2.50 9.00
N GLU A 124 10.90 -1.60 8.64
CA GLU A 124 11.79 -0.96 9.63
C GLU A 124 11.00 -0.06 10.60
N GLN A 125 9.99 0.66 10.11
CA GLN A 125 9.09 1.44 10.96
C GLN A 125 8.32 0.53 11.94
N TYR A 126 7.81 -0.62 11.49
CA TYR A 126 7.17 -1.59 12.38
C TYR A 126 8.13 -2.14 13.45
N LYS A 127 9.35 -2.49 13.07
CA LYS A 127 10.37 -2.99 14.01
C LYS A 127 10.74 -1.93 15.06
N GLU A 128 10.83 -0.68 14.65
CA GLU A 128 11.15 0.44 15.56
C GLU A 128 10.00 0.71 16.54
N ALA A 129 8.74 0.72 16.06
CA ALA A 129 7.59 1.08 16.87
C ALA A 129 7.06 -0.07 17.75
N ALA A 130 7.15 -1.32 17.30
CA ALA A 130 6.46 -2.48 17.89
C ALA A 130 6.75 -2.67 19.37
N GLY A 131 7.99 -2.46 19.81
CA GLY A 131 8.39 -2.60 21.20
C GLY A 131 7.62 -1.71 22.18
N SER A 132 7.20 -0.51 21.73
CA SER A 132 6.39 0.43 22.53
C SER A 132 4.96 -0.09 22.79
N TYR A 133 4.49 -1.01 21.95
CA TYR A 133 3.20 -1.69 22.08
C TYR A 133 3.32 -3.10 22.65
N GLY A 134 4.53 -3.52 23.07
CA GLY A 134 4.79 -4.85 23.62
C GLY A 134 4.79 -5.97 22.57
N PHE A 135 5.08 -5.66 21.31
CA PHE A 135 5.19 -6.62 20.22
C PHE A 135 6.63 -6.86 19.79
N GLU A 136 6.87 -8.06 19.27
CA GLU A 136 8.03 -8.45 18.46
C GLU A 136 7.57 -8.65 17.02
N ILE A 137 8.29 -8.10 16.05
CA ILE A 137 8.03 -8.33 14.63
C ILE A 137 8.82 -9.54 14.18
N VAL A 138 8.13 -10.49 13.55
CA VAL A 138 8.71 -11.65 12.87
C VAL A 138 8.50 -11.45 11.38
N ASP A 139 9.51 -10.96 10.70
CA ASP A 139 9.43 -10.67 9.27
C ASP A 139 9.87 -11.85 8.41
N SER A 140 9.26 -12.01 7.25
CA SER A 140 9.58 -13.03 6.26
C SER A 140 9.69 -12.38 4.87
N GLY A 141 10.94 -12.22 4.41
CA GLY A 141 11.23 -11.66 3.08
C GLY A 141 11.00 -12.70 1.97
N ILE A 142 10.30 -12.27 0.92
CA ILE A 142 10.09 -13.05 -0.30
C ILE A 142 10.69 -12.32 -1.50
N ASN A 143 10.92 -13.05 -2.60
CA ASN A 143 11.40 -12.46 -3.84
C ASN A 143 10.35 -12.47 -4.95
N THR A 144 9.45 -13.45 -4.93
CA THR A 144 8.42 -13.65 -5.95
C THR A 144 7.10 -14.08 -5.33
N ILE A 145 6.02 -13.95 -6.08
CA ILE A 145 4.69 -14.44 -5.68
C ILE A 145 4.66 -15.95 -5.39
N ALA A 146 5.54 -16.73 -6.04
CA ALA A 146 5.62 -18.18 -5.83
C ALA A 146 6.15 -18.54 -4.43
N ASP A 147 6.85 -17.64 -3.76
CA ASP A 147 7.39 -17.85 -2.42
C ASP A 147 6.32 -17.70 -1.33
N VAL A 148 5.20 -17.03 -1.62
CA VAL A 148 4.18 -16.61 -0.63
C VAL A 148 3.58 -17.82 0.10
N ASP A 149 3.24 -18.90 -0.61
CA ASP A 149 2.59 -20.08 0.01
C ASP A 149 3.47 -20.70 1.09
N LEU A 150 4.74 -20.91 0.80
CA LEU A 150 5.69 -21.51 1.74
C LEU A 150 6.03 -20.55 2.88
N ALA A 151 6.24 -19.27 2.57
CA ALA A 151 6.58 -18.25 3.56
C ALA A 151 5.42 -18.01 4.55
N ALA A 152 4.18 -17.96 4.06
CA ALA A 152 2.99 -17.85 4.91
C ALA A 152 2.81 -19.09 5.79
N ALA A 153 2.96 -20.29 5.23
CA ALA A 153 2.86 -21.55 5.98
C ALA A 153 3.90 -21.67 7.12
N ASP A 154 5.10 -21.15 6.90
CA ASP A 154 6.15 -21.11 7.94
C ASP A 154 5.84 -20.02 8.98
N LEU A 155 5.43 -18.82 8.53
CA LEU A 155 5.20 -17.66 9.38
C LEU A 155 4.08 -17.90 10.40
N VAL A 156 2.95 -18.50 9.99
CA VAL A 156 1.81 -18.79 10.88
C VAL A 156 2.15 -19.71 12.05
N THR A 157 3.25 -20.44 11.99
CA THR A 157 3.70 -21.31 13.08
C THR A 157 4.47 -20.55 14.18
N LYS A 158 4.77 -19.26 13.96
CA LYS A 158 5.72 -18.48 14.78
C LYS A 158 5.10 -17.25 15.44
N VAL A 159 3.88 -16.88 15.04
CA VAL A 159 3.28 -15.59 15.37
C VAL A 159 1.85 -15.71 15.90
N ASP A 160 1.37 -14.68 16.57
CA ASP A 160 0.02 -14.61 17.13
C ASP A 160 -0.98 -13.99 16.15
N CYS A 161 -0.49 -13.18 15.24
CA CYS A 161 -1.27 -12.58 14.14
C CYS A 161 -0.33 -12.19 12.99
N ILE A 162 -0.91 -11.89 11.82
CA ILE A 162 -0.22 -11.30 10.68
C ILE A 162 -0.75 -9.89 10.45
N THR A 163 0.12 -8.93 10.14
CA THR A 163 -0.28 -7.65 9.54
C THR A 163 0.33 -7.51 8.15
N ASN A 164 -0.48 -7.14 7.19
CA ASN A 164 -0.01 -6.90 5.82
C ASN A 164 0.47 -5.47 5.65
N LEU A 165 1.32 -5.29 4.68
CA LEU A 165 1.74 -4.00 4.14
C LEU A 165 0.99 -3.69 2.83
N THR A 166 1.24 -2.53 2.25
CA THR A 166 0.91 -2.20 0.86
C THR A 166 1.96 -2.78 -0.10
N ASP A 167 2.29 -4.07 0.10
CA ASP A 167 3.24 -4.82 -0.73
C ASP A 167 2.52 -5.40 -1.93
N ASN A 168 2.90 -4.99 -3.14
CA ASN A 168 2.17 -5.36 -4.36
C ASN A 168 2.18 -6.87 -4.63
N THR A 169 3.29 -7.54 -4.35
CA THR A 169 3.44 -8.99 -4.56
C THR A 169 2.64 -9.78 -3.54
N VAL A 170 2.74 -9.42 -2.26
CA VAL A 170 2.00 -10.10 -1.17
C VAL A 170 0.49 -9.89 -1.34
N VAL A 171 0.05 -8.65 -1.65
CA VAL A 171 -1.37 -8.34 -1.88
C VAL A 171 -1.92 -9.12 -3.08
N SER A 172 -1.15 -9.32 -4.15
CA SER A 172 -1.56 -10.15 -5.29
C SER A 172 -1.79 -11.63 -4.91
N ALA A 173 -1.24 -12.09 -3.78
CA ALA A 173 -1.43 -13.43 -3.24
C ALA A 173 -2.14 -13.44 -1.87
N LEU A 174 -2.86 -12.36 -1.53
CA LEU A 174 -3.47 -12.14 -0.22
C LEU A 174 -4.35 -13.32 0.22
N GLN A 175 -5.13 -13.90 -0.70
CA GLN A 175 -5.99 -15.05 -0.39
C GLN A 175 -5.21 -16.28 0.07
N THR A 176 -3.98 -16.47 -0.42
CA THR A 176 -3.07 -17.53 0.04
C THR A 176 -2.65 -17.29 1.48
N VAL A 177 -2.28 -16.05 1.82
CA VAL A 177 -1.90 -15.66 3.20
C VAL A 177 -3.09 -15.87 4.15
N ILE A 178 -4.28 -15.37 3.79
CA ILE A 178 -5.51 -15.50 4.59
C ILE A 178 -5.87 -16.98 4.80
N ALA A 179 -5.78 -17.81 3.76
CA ALA A 179 -6.08 -19.24 3.88
C ALA A 179 -5.16 -19.93 4.88
N LYS A 180 -3.82 -19.74 4.79
CA LYS A 180 -2.85 -20.32 5.72
C LYS A 180 -3.08 -19.84 7.16
N ALA A 181 -3.37 -18.56 7.34
CA ALA A 181 -3.64 -17.98 8.65
C ALA A 181 -4.96 -18.51 9.24
N THR A 182 -6.01 -18.62 8.44
CA THR A 182 -7.31 -19.18 8.85
C THR A 182 -7.17 -20.64 9.28
N ASP A 183 -6.45 -21.46 8.51
CA ASP A 183 -6.21 -22.88 8.86
C ASP A 183 -5.44 -23.00 10.18
N ALA A 184 -4.61 -22.03 10.52
CA ALA A 184 -3.86 -21.95 11.77
C ALA A 184 -4.64 -21.27 12.92
N GLY A 185 -5.83 -20.73 12.65
CA GLY A 185 -6.61 -19.96 13.63
C GLY A 185 -6.01 -18.60 13.98
N ILE A 186 -5.24 -17.99 13.07
CA ILE A 186 -4.49 -16.75 13.28
C ILE A 186 -5.16 -15.62 12.51
N PRO A 187 -5.49 -14.47 13.14
CA PRO A 187 -6.07 -13.32 12.46
C PRO A 187 -5.03 -12.63 11.55
N VAL A 188 -5.53 -12.15 10.41
CA VAL A 188 -4.78 -11.29 9.48
C VAL A 188 -5.36 -9.89 9.54
N PHE A 189 -4.52 -8.89 9.74
CA PHE A 189 -4.84 -7.47 9.68
C PHE A 189 -4.38 -6.91 8.34
N GLY A 190 -5.22 -6.09 7.72
CA GLY A 190 -4.90 -5.39 6.47
C GLY A 190 -4.18 -4.08 6.71
N SER A 191 -3.71 -3.46 5.65
CA SER A 191 -3.15 -2.11 5.65
C SER A 191 -4.08 -1.07 5.01
N GLU A 192 -5.17 -1.54 4.36
CA GLU A 192 -6.14 -0.69 3.68
C GLU A 192 -7.49 -1.41 3.52
N VAL A 193 -8.51 -0.68 3.03
CA VAL A 193 -9.92 -1.12 3.02
C VAL A 193 -10.18 -2.35 2.14
N GLU A 194 -9.55 -2.47 0.97
CA GLU A 194 -9.79 -3.61 0.06
C GLU A 194 -9.26 -4.92 0.64
N GLN A 195 -8.16 -4.89 1.39
CA GLN A 195 -7.68 -6.07 2.12
C GLN A 195 -8.66 -6.49 3.22
N VAL A 196 -9.34 -5.53 3.88
CA VAL A 196 -10.36 -5.83 4.88
C VAL A 196 -11.60 -6.45 4.21
N LYS A 197 -12.06 -5.92 3.09
CA LYS A 197 -13.12 -6.53 2.28
C LYS A 197 -12.75 -7.95 1.86
N ALA A 198 -11.50 -8.16 1.44
CA ALA A 198 -10.98 -9.44 0.97
C ALA A 198 -10.77 -10.49 2.08
N GLY A 199 -10.94 -10.14 3.36
CA GLY A 199 -10.93 -11.08 4.48
C GLY A 199 -9.87 -10.82 5.56
N CYS A 200 -9.22 -9.66 5.57
CA CYS A 200 -8.50 -9.22 6.76
C CYS A 200 -9.49 -8.74 7.83
N VAL A 201 -9.15 -8.94 9.11
CA VAL A 201 -10.06 -8.66 10.24
C VAL A 201 -10.31 -7.18 10.42
N ALA A 202 -9.25 -6.37 10.34
CA ALA A 202 -9.34 -4.92 10.49
C ALA A 202 -8.11 -4.24 9.88
N SER A 203 -8.21 -2.93 9.65
CA SER A 203 -7.08 -2.06 9.32
C SER A 203 -7.30 -0.62 9.79
N MET A 204 -6.19 0.06 10.06
CA MET A 204 -6.12 1.52 10.10
C MET A 204 -5.67 1.98 8.72
N GLY A 205 -6.61 2.14 7.79
CA GLY A 205 -6.35 2.32 6.37
C GLY A 205 -6.79 3.67 5.82
N LEU A 206 -6.48 3.87 4.54
CA LEU A 206 -6.86 5.03 3.77
C LEU A 206 -7.91 4.66 2.72
N GLU A 207 -8.66 5.66 2.27
CA GLU A 207 -9.62 5.51 1.20
C GLU A 207 -8.94 5.88 -0.15
N TYR A 208 -8.66 4.86 -0.97
CA TYR A 208 -7.89 5.03 -2.21
C TYR A 208 -8.61 5.83 -3.30
N PHE A 209 -9.95 5.87 -3.29
CA PHE A 209 -10.69 6.70 -4.24
C PHE A 209 -10.41 8.19 -4.00
N GLU A 210 -10.40 8.64 -2.74
CA GLU A 210 -10.08 10.02 -2.40
C GLU A 210 -8.60 10.34 -2.67
N LEU A 211 -7.68 9.38 -2.42
CA LEU A 211 -6.27 9.51 -2.80
C LEU A 211 -6.13 9.70 -4.32
N GLY A 212 -6.84 8.90 -5.11
CA GLY A 212 -6.85 9.01 -6.57
C GLY A 212 -7.41 10.33 -7.07
N LYS A 213 -8.45 10.87 -6.44
CA LYS A 213 -8.99 12.21 -6.74
C LYS A 213 -7.98 13.32 -6.46
N GLN A 214 -7.29 13.23 -5.31
CA GLN A 214 -6.24 14.19 -4.95
C GLN A 214 -5.12 14.17 -5.99
N THR A 215 -4.63 12.99 -6.36
CA THR A 215 -3.64 12.79 -7.42
C THR A 215 -4.12 13.37 -8.75
N GLY A 216 -5.37 13.09 -9.12
CA GLY A 216 -5.99 13.63 -10.35
C GLY A 216 -6.04 15.16 -10.38
N HIS A 217 -6.28 15.81 -9.24
CA HIS A 217 -6.21 17.26 -9.14
C HIS A 217 -4.78 17.78 -9.33
N MET A 218 -3.75 17.12 -8.79
CA MET A 218 -2.35 17.47 -9.02
C MET A 218 -1.99 17.34 -10.51
N ALA A 219 -2.32 16.20 -11.12
CA ALA A 219 -2.10 15.96 -12.54
C ALA A 219 -2.80 17.01 -13.43
N ALA A 220 -4.04 17.38 -13.09
CA ALA A 220 -4.79 18.38 -13.83
C ALA A 220 -4.14 19.79 -13.76
N LYS A 221 -3.60 20.19 -12.61
CA LYS A 221 -2.84 21.47 -12.48
C LYS A 221 -1.62 21.48 -13.40
N VAL A 222 -0.88 20.37 -13.44
CA VAL A 222 0.32 20.25 -14.28
C VAL A 222 -0.06 20.28 -15.77
N LEU A 223 -1.06 19.49 -16.19
CA LEU A 223 -1.51 19.46 -17.59
C LEU A 223 -2.06 20.79 -18.09
N LYS A 224 -2.63 21.63 -17.20
CA LYS A 224 -3.09 22.98 -17.52
C LYS A 224 -1.97 24.03 -17.52
N GLY A 225 -0.76 23.67 -17.07
CA GLY A 225 0.34 24.62 -16.88
C GLY A 225 0.15 25.57 -15.67
N GLU A 226 -0.75 25.23 -14.74
CA GLU A 226 -1.00 25.98 -13.51
C GLU A 226 0.07 25.71 -12.44
N ALA A 227 0.78 24.57 -12.55
CA ALA A 227 1.88 24.17 -11.68
C ALA A 227 2.88 23.30 -12.45
N LYS A 228 4.08 23.10 -11.87
CA LYS A 228 5.07 22.17 -12.39
C LYS A 228 5.31 21.07 -11.36
N ALA A 229 5.42 19.82 -11.80
CA ALA A 229 5.71 18.69 -10.92
C ALA A 229 7.03 18.90 -10.12
N SER A 230 8.04 19.53 -10.75
CA SER A 230 9.32 19.88 -10.14
C SER A 230 9.27 20.99 -9.06
N GLU A 231 8.11 21.60 -8.84
CA GLU A 231 7.91 22.69 -7.88
C GLU A 231 6.83 22.34 -6.82
N MET A 232 6.26 21.14 -6.89
CA MET A 232 5.19 20.69 -5.99
C MET A 232 5.73 19.64 -5.03
N ASN A 233 5.61 19.85 -3.72
CA ASN A 233 5.82 18.79 -2.75
C ASN A 233 4.78 17.68 -2.95
N TYR A 234 5.14 16.46 -2.58
CA TYR A 234 4.12 15.41 -2.52
C TYR A 234 3.12 15.69 -1.39
N GLU A 235 1.91 15.15 -1.56
CA GLU A 235 0.82 15.31 -0.60
C GLU A 235 0.53 13.98 0.09
N VAL A 236 0.06 14.04 1.35
CA VAL A 236 -0.32 12.87 2.15
C VAL A 236 -1.78 13.00 2.53
N ILE A 237 -2.55 11.92 2.52
CA ILE A 237 -3.83 11.87 3.22
C ILE A 237 -3.56 11.70 4.71
N SER A 238 -4.07 12.60 5.52
CA SER A 238 -3.55 12.84 6.86
C SER A 238 -4.11 11.92 7.96
N GLU A 239 -5.27 11.27 7.79
CA GLU A 239 -5.88 10.52 8.88
C GLU A 239 -6.38 9.15 8.41
N PRO A 240 -5.85 8.06 9.01
CA PRO A 240 -6.35 6.71 8.75
C PRO A 240 -7.73 6.54 9.41
N SER A 241 -8.58 5.76 8.77
CA SER A 241 -9.87 5.34 9.30
C SER A 241 -9.84 3.86 9.70
N LEU A 242 -10.62 3.51 10.71
CA LEU A 242 -10.79 2.12 11.12
C LEU A 242 -11.79 1.40 10.21
N TYR A 243 -11.34 0.31 9.60
CA TYR A 243 -12.16 -0.63 8.85
C TYR A 243 -12.18 -1.97 9.55
N VAL A 244 -13.34 -2.64 9.63
CA VAL A 244 -13.51 -3.91 10.33
C VAL A 244 -14.33 -4.89 9.50
N ASN A 245 -13.92 -6.15 9.47
CA ASN A 245 -14.66 -7.25 8.85
C ASN A 245 -15.00 -8.34 9.90
N THR A 246 -16.26 -8.37 10.32
CA THR A 246 -16.73 -9.33 11.34
C THR A 246 -16.78 -10.76 10.81
N ALA A 247 -17.08 -10.97 9.53
CA ALA A 247 -17.06 -12.31 8.92
C ALA A 247 -15.63 -12.89 8.88
N ALA A 248 -14.61 -12.04 8.71
CA ALA A 248 -13.21 -12.47 8.77
C ALA A 248 -12.80 -12.85 10.21
N ALA A 249 -13.23 -12.09 11.20
CA ALA A 249 -13.00 -12.40 12.62
C ALA A 249 -13.66 -13.74 13.03
N ASP A 250 -14.90 -13.97 12.60
CA ASP A 250 -15.63 -15.21 12.86
C ASP A 250 -14.90 -16.44 12.31
N LYS A 251 -14.24 -16.34 11.15
CA LYS A 251 -13.50 -17.47 10.55
C LYS A 251 -12.34 -17.96 11.40
N VAL A 252 -11.75 -17.10 12.21
CA VAL A 252 -10.67 -17.45 13.14
C VAL A 252 -11.15 -17.50 14.59
N SER A 253 -12.47 -17.48 14.82
CA SER A 253 -13.11 -17.50 16.14
C SER A 253 -12.62 -16.35 17.05
N LEU A 254 -12.33 -15.20 16.46
CA LEU A 254 -11.89 -13.99 17.17
C LEU A 254 -13.13 -13.16 17.56
N ALA A 255 -13.40 -13.05 18.86
CA ALA A 255 -14.45 -12.16 19.34
C ALA A 255 -13.95 -10.70 19.32
N LEU A 256 -14.66 -9.86 18.59
CA LEU A 256 -14.44 -8.41 18.60
C LEU A 256 -15.41 -7.77 19.60
N ASP A 257 -14.91 -6.74 20.31
CA ASP A 257 -15.73 -5.94 21.21
C ASP A 257 -16.75 -5.13 20.42
N ASP A 258 -18.02 -5.07 20.89
CA ASP A 258 -19.11 -4.40 20.20
C ASP A 258 -18.86 -2.87 20.07
N ASP A 259 -18.27 -2.24 21.09
CA ASP A 259 -17.94 -0.81 21.05
C ASP A 259 -16.80 -0.54 20.07
N PHE A 260 -15.82 -1.46 19.99
CA PHE A 260 -14.76 -1.39 18.98
C PHE A 260 -15.35 -1.46 17.55
N VAL A 261 -16.21 -2.45 17.28
CA VAL A 261 -16.88 -2.60 15.97
C VAL A 261 -17.77 -1.39 15.65
N ALA A 262 -18.45 -0.83 16.65
CA ALA A 262 -19.28 0.37 16.49
C ALA A 262 -18.46 1.64 16.18
N SER A 263 -17.19 1.69 16.60
CA SER A 263 -16.28 2.82 16.35
C SER A 263 -15.71 2.83 14.92
N ALA A 264 -15.86 1.74 14.15
CA ALA A 264 -15.37 1.64 12.79
C ALA A 264 -16.00 2.69 11.87
N TYR A 265 -15.18 3.29 11.02
CA TYR A 265 -15.63 4.15 9.92
C TYR A 265 -16.53 3.36 8.95
N GLU A 266 -16.10 2.14 8.64
CA GLU A 266 -16.88 1.21 7.82
C GLU A 266 -16.71 -0.22 8.34
N LYS A 267 -17.80 -1.00 8.31
CA LYS A 267 -17.78 -2.41 8.70
C LYS A 267 -18.33 -3.30 7.61
N PHE A 268 -17.75 -4.47 7.49
CA PHE A 268 -18.14 -5.52 6.55
C PHE A 268 -18.56 -6.76 7.34
N ASP A 269 -19.62 -7.43 6.89
CA ASP A 269 -20.15 -8.68 7.43
C ASP A 269 -20.08 -9.83 6.42
N GLU A 270 -19.38 -9.61 5.32
CA GLU A 270 -19.06 -10.60 4.29
C GLU A 270 -17.62 -10.44 3.80
N ILE A 271 -17.08 -11.49 3.17
CA ILE A 271 -15.78 -11.48 2.52
C ILE A 271 -16.00 -11.41 1.01
N ILE A 272 -15.48 -10.36 0.39
CA ILE A 272 -15.58 -10.11 -1.05
C ILE A 272 -14.23 -10.44 -1.68
N VAL A 273 -14.21 -11.49 -2.50
CA VAL A 273 -13.03 -11.87 -3.29
C VAL A 273 -13.34 -11.55 -4.75
N GLU A 274 -12.66 -10.56 -5.31
CA GLU A 274 -12.77 -10.21 -6.72
C GLU A 274 -11.94 -11.13 -7.64
#